data_9a76dba98eca96b16af60d899c616580
#
_entry.id   9a76dba98eca96b16af60d899c616580
#
_cell.length_a   1.000
_cell.length_b   1.000
_cell.length_c   1.000
_cell.angle_alpha   90.00
_cell.angle_beta   90.00
_cell.angle_gamma   90.00
#
_symmetry.space_group_name_H-M   'P 1'
#
loop_
_entity.id
_entity.type
_entity.pdbx_description
1 polymer ?
#
loop_
_entity_poly.entity_id
_entity_poly.type
_entity_poly.pdbx_seq_one_letter_code
_entity_poly.pdbx_strand_id
1 'polypeptide(L)'
;LSGVTLEGSRFVARQGDTPVAGTELVGATMDVLVTPTAGGLPVPYTLKLGSITLAAGTQDVYLYEVSYQSAATSGWQSACVDSAGNPVLAVPLLNHWDAQTGARIDDPRTFTFACVNAALGKCVIWGYRPWASATRCAGTTCGAVSLVDYHQACTHLVRADYCGSGVPYTVNGTLIDIFDDLTPPIQARAGSW
;
A
#
# COMPACT_ATOMS: atom_id res chain seq x y z
N LEU A 1 -2.19 -16.38 16.30
CA LEU A 1 -3.23 -15.96 15.37
C LEU A 1 -3.28 -16.92 14.18
N SER A 2 -4.46 -17.15 13.63
CA SER A 2 -4.67 -17.98 12.44
C SER A 2 -5.67 -17.28 11.48
N GLY A 3 -5.73 -17.75 10.22
CA GLY A 3 -6.69 -17.24 9.24
C GLY A 3 -6.58 -15.75 8.97
N VAL A 4 -5.33 -15.25 8.85
CA VAL A 4 -5.09 -13.82 8.58
C VAL A 4 -5.55 -13.49 7.17
N THR A 5 -6.44 -12.51 7.06
CA THR A 5 -6.97 -11.96 5.80
C THR A 5 -6.89 -10.44 5.81
N LEU A 6 -7.05 -9.83 4.65
CA LEU A 6 -7.05 -8.38 4.50
C LEU A 6 -8.38 -7.93 3.90
N GLU A 7 -9.10 -7.08 4.65
CA GLU A 7 -10.33 -6.41 4.22
C GLU A 7 -10.03 -4.92 3.98
N GLY A 8 -9.89 -4.53 2.72
CA GLY A 8 -9.32 -3.22 2.38
C GLY A 8 -7.89 -3.10 2.88
N SER A 9 -7.65 -2.24 3.85
CA SER A 9 -6.36 -2.12 4.57
C SER A 9 -6.42 -2.66 6.02
N ARG A 10 -7.51 -3.30 6.40
CA ARG A 10 -7.73 -3.83 7.74
C ARG A 10 -7.37 -5.31 7.81
N PHE A 11 -6.39 -5.68 8.61
CA PHE A 11 -6.17 -7.08 8.93
C PHE A 11 -7.27 -7.62 9.82
N VAL A 12 -7.72 -8.83 9.47
CA VAL A 12 -8.65 -9.65 10.24
C VAL A 12 -7.99 -11.00 10.49
N ALA A 13 -8.04 -11.48 11.70
CA ALA A 13 -7.45 -12.76 12.11
C ALA A 13 -8.34 -13.45 13.14
N ARG A 14 -7.97 -14.66 13.55
CA ARG A 14 -8.62 -15.39 14.63
C ARG A 14 -7.64 -15.66 15.76
N GLN A 15 -8.11 -15.48 16.99
CA GLN A 15 -7.45 -15.92 18.20
C GLN A 15 -8.31 -17.05 18.83
N GLY A 16 -7.96 -18.30 18.53
CA GLY A 16 -8.89 -19.40 18.72
C GLY A 16 -10.12 -19.23 17.83
N ASP A 17 -11.30 -19.25 18.41
CA ASP A 17 -12.57 -19.04 17.70
C ASP A 17 -13.02 -17.58 17.64
N THR A 18 -12.32 -16.68 18.32
CA THR A 18 -12.68 -15.26 18.39
C THR A 18 -12.05 -14.49 17.23
N PRO A 19 -12.84 -13.76 16.41
CA PRO A 19 -12.28 -12.86 15.43
C PRO A 19 -11.65 -11.65 16.12
N VAL A 20 -10.46 -11.23 15.66
CA VAL A 20 -9.73 -10.04 16.11
C VAL A 20 -9.32 -9.22 14.88
N ALA A 21 -9.40 -7.90 14.97
CA ALA A 21 -9.16 -7.07 13.79
C ALA A 21 -8.71 -5.64 14.13
N GLY A 22 -8.08 -4.97 13.17
CA GLY A 22 -7.68 -3.57 13.32
C GLY A 22 -6.80 -3.38 14.56
N THR A 23 -7.16 -2.46 15.44
CA THR A 23 -6.38 -2.07 16.63
C THR A 23 -6.20 -3.18 17.67
N GLU A 24 -7.03 -4.22 17.65
CA GLU A 24 -6.89 -5.38 18.54
C GLU A 24 -5.63 -6.23 18.18
N LEU A 25 -5.07 -6.02 17.01
CA LEU A 25 -3.84 -6.68 16.54
C LEU A 25 -2.55 -5.97 16.95
N VAL A 26 -2.61 -4.90 17.72
CA VAL A 26 -1.42 -4.21 18.23
C VAL A 26 -0.60 -5.17 19.09
N GLY A 27 0.70 -5.26 18.77
CA GLY A 27 1.64 -6.20 19.41
C GLY A 27 1.66 -7.60 18.79
N ALA A 28 0.74 -7.90 17.87
CA ALA A 28 0.74 -9.19 17.18
C ALA A 28 1.99 -9.39 16.33
N THR A 29 2.45 -10.64 16.26
CA THR A 29 3.53 -11.06 15.36
C THR A 29 3.02 -12.04 14.33
N MET A 30 3.64 -12.04 13.15
CA MET A 30 3.36 -12.99 12.08
C MET A 30 4.66 -13.41 11.39
N ASP A 31 4.78 -14.69 11.09
CA ASP A 31 5.88 -15.19 10.28
C ASP A 31 5.51 -15.10 8.82
N VAL A 32 6.42 -14.56 8.03
CA VAL A 32 6.23 -14.31 6.60
C VAL A 32 7.45 -14.78 5.82
N LEU A 33 7.23 -15.10 4.56
CA LEU A 33 8.31 -15.33 3.61
C LEU A 33 8.43 -14.10 2.70
N VAL A 34 9.59 -13.50 2.68
CA VAL A 34 9.90 -12.35 1.83
C VAL A 34 10.83 -12.79 0.71
N THR A 35 10.48 -12.48 -0.52
CA THR A 35 11.37 -12.65 -1.69
C THR A 35 12.03 -11.31 -1.98
N PRO A 36 13.30 -11.11 -1.61
CA PRO A 36 13.96 -9.79 -1.68
C PRO A 36 14.15 -9.26 -3.10
N THR A 37 14.29 -10.17 -4.06
CA THR A 37 14.49 -9.85 -5.48
C THR A 37 13.73 -10.84 -6.36
N ALA A 38 13.34 -10.42 -7.56
CA ALA A 38 12.71 -11.30 -8.53
C ALA A 38 13.60 -12.53 -8.79
N GLY A 39 13.05 -13.74 -8.58
CA GLY A 39 13.76 -15.00 -8.71
C GLY A 39 14.68 -15.38 -7.54
N GLY A 40 14.73 -14.58 -6.48
CA GLY A 40 15.45 -14.91 -5.25
C GLY A 40 14.70 -15.99 -4.44
N LEU A 41 15.42 -16.67 -3.54
CA LEU A 41 14.80 -17.60 -2.60
C LEU A 41 14.06 -16.83 -1.52
N PRO A 42 12.85 -17.29 -1.10
CA PRO A 42 12.15 -16.72 0.03
C PRO A 42 12.96 -16.82 1.32
N VAL A 43 13.03 -15.72 2.06
CA VAL A 43 13.72 -15.63 3.35
C VAL A 43 12.66 -15.48 4.44
N PRO A 44 12.74 -16.24 5.54
CA PRO A 44 11.83 -16.10 6.65
C PRO A 44 12.11 -14.82 7.45
N TYR A 45 11.04 -14.09 7.73
CA TYR A 45 11.00 -12.94 8.64
C TYR A 45 9.85 -13.09 9.62
N THR A 46 10.03 -12.55 10.80
CA THR A 46 8.93 -12.28 11.72
C THR A 46 8.60 -10.80 11.66
N LEU A 47 7.36 -10.47 11.37
CA LEU A 47 6.83 -9.11 11.44
C LEU A 47 6.15 -8.88 12.78
N LYS A 48 6.19 -7.64 13.26
CA LYS A 48 5.47 -7.19 14.44
C LYS A 48 4.65 -5.94 14.08
N LEU A 49 3.38 -5.98 14.44
CA LEU A 49 2.49 -4.83 14.33
C LEU A 49 2.63 -3.99 15.61
N GLY A 50 3.14 -2.78 15.46
CA GLY A 50 3.25 -1.79 16.53
C GLY A 50 1.93 -1.04 16.72
N SER A 51 1.90 0.27 16.51
CA SER A 51 0.67 1.05 16.50
C SER A 51 -0.19 0.77 15.26
N ILE A 52 -1.51 0.82 15.42
CA ILE A 52 -2.49 0.71 14.33
C ILE A 52 -3.49 1.85 14.49
N THR A 53 -3.61 2.69 13.47
CA THR A 53 -4.47 3.88 13.51
C THR A 53 -5.26 4.02 12.22
N LEU A 54 -6.43 4.66 12.27
CA LEU A 54 -7.14 5.11 11.07
C LEU A 54 -6.46 6.37 10.51
N ALA A 55 -6.29 6.42 9.20
CA ALA A 55 -5.82 7.64 8.53
C ALA A 55 -6.86 8.75 8.69
N ALA A 56 -6.39 9.97 8.97
CA ALA A 56 -7.27 11.11 9.18
C ALA A 56 -8.24 11.33 8.00
N GLY A 57 -9.52 11.52 8.31
CA GLY A 57 -10.56 11.74 7.32
C GLY A 57 -11.01 10.49 6.54
N THR A 58 -10.58 9.30 6.94
CA THR A 58 -10.98 8.02 6.33
C THR A 58 -11.68 7.11 7.35
N GLN A 59 -12.41 6.10 6.86
CA GLN A 59 -13.06 5.09 7.69
C GLN A 59 -12.54 3.67 7.41
N ASP A 60 -11.71 3.52 6.39
CA ASP A 60 -11.28 2.23 5.84
C ASP A 60 -9.78 2.16 5.55
N VAL A 61 -9.01 3.23 5.82
CA VAL A 61 -7.55 3.25 5.65
C VAL A 61 -6.89 3.10 7.00
N TYR A 62 -6.46 1.88 7.32
CA TYR A 62 -5.69 1.58 8.52
C TYR A 62 -4.20 1.70 8.21
N LEU A 63 -3.50 2.40 9.09
CA LEU A 63 -2.06 2.62 9.04
C LEU A 63 -1.38 1.84 10.16
N TYR A 64 -0.29 1.20 9.85
CA TYR A 64 0.44 0.30 10.74
C TYR A 64 1.87 0.76 10.94
N GLU A 65 2.33 0.78 12.16
CA GLU A 65 3.75 0.72 12.45
C GLU A 65 4.18 -0.73 12.34
N VAL A 66 5.12 -1.02 11.44
CA VAL A 66 5.58 -2.39 11.17
C VAL A 66 7.06 -2.49 11.43
N SER A 67 7.43 -3.45 12.26
CA SER A 67 8.81 -3.83 12.47
C SER A 67 9.05 -5.25 11.98
N TYR A 68 10.28 -5.55 11.61
CA TYR A 68 10.68 -6.88 11.18
C TYR A 68 11.93 -7.36 11.89
N GLN A 69 12.08 -8.68 11.96
CA GLN A 69 13.27 -9.36 12.43
C GLN A 69 13.51 -10.61 11.58
N SER A 70 14.78 -10.95 11.34
CA SER A 70 15.20 -12.19 10.72
C SER A 70 16.35 -12.80 11.52
N ALA A 71 16.76 -14.03 11.17
CA ALA A 71 17.94 -14.65 11.78
C ALA A 71 19.25 -13.85 11.54
N ALA A 72 19.28 -13.01 10.50
CA ALA A 72 20.44 -12.19 10.14
C ALA A 72 20.41 -10.80 10.80
N THR A 73 19.30 -10.38 11.42
CA THR A 73 19.17 -9.06 12.04
C THR A 73 19.28 -9.14 13.56
N SER A 74 20.00 -8.22 14.17
CA SER A 74 20.02 -8.06 15.63
C SER A 74 18.89 -7.13 16.05
N GLY A 75 17.80 -7.70 16.61
CA GLY A 75 16.66 -6.94 17.11
C GLY A 75 15.65 -6.52 16.02
N TRP A 76 14.64 -5.78 16.44
CA TRP A 76 13.56 -5.29 15.59
C TRP A 76 14.00 -4.07 14.81
N GLN A 77 13.70 -4.06 13.51
CA GLN A 77 13.95 -2.96 12.60
C GLN A 77 12.63 -2.45 12.02
N SER A 78 12.51 -1.14 11.79
CA SER A 78 11.33 -0.58 11.14
C SER A 78 11.28 -1.00 9.67
N ALA A 79 10.12 -1.46 9.21
CA ALA A 79 9.92 -1.85 7.82
C ALA A 79 9.79 -0.63 6.88
N CYS A 80 9.36 0.51 7.42
CA CYS A 80 9.21 1.76 6.68
C CYS A 80 9.93 2.88 7.40
N VAL A 81 10.80 3.59 6.67
CA VAL A 81 11.53 4.74 7.21
C VAL A 81 11.50 5.92 6.23
N ASP A 82 11.67 7.12 6.75
CA ASP A 82 11.90 8.32 5.95
C ASP A 82 13.37 8.45 5.52
N SER A 83 13.71 9.52 4.81
CA SER A 83 15.09 9.80 4.37
C SER A 83 16.07 10.07 5.51
N ALA A 84 15.58 10.37 6.71
CA ALA A 84 16.38 10.57 7.93
C ALA A 84 16.48 9.27 8.77
N GLY A 85 15.83 8.18 8.34
CA GLY A 85 15.80 6.89 9.03
C GLY A 85 14.74 6.81 10.14
N ASN A 86 13.83 7.78 10.25
CA ASN A 86 12.76 7.72 11.24
C ASN A 86 11.65 6.78 10.75
N PRO A 87 11.04 5.99 11.67
CA PRO A 87 9.91 5.14 11.32
C PRO A 87 8.74 5.93 10.73
N VAL A 88 8.15 5.40 9.66
CA VAL A 88 6.89 5.89 9.10
C VAL A 88 5.87 4.76 9.03
N LEU A 89 4.60 5.11 8.95
CA LEU A 89 3.53 4.13 8.90
C LEU A 89 3.43 3.48 7.51
N ALA A 90 2.83 2.31 7.47
CA ALA A 90 2.53 1.57 6.25
C ALA A 90 1.04 1.29 6.14
N VAL A 91 0.55 1.16 4.92
CA VAL A 91 -0.77 0.61 4.62
C VAL A 91 -0.61 -0.77 3.98
N PRO A 92 -1.27 -1.82 4.49
CA PRO A 92 -1.24 -3.12 3.85
C PRO A 92 -2.16 -3.13 2.62
N LEU A 93 -1.66 -3.68 1.53
CA LEU A 93 -2.36 -3.86 0.26
C LEU A 93 -2.38 -5.33 -0.10
N LEU A 94 -3.53 -5.86 -0.51
CA LEU A 94 -3.63 -7.20 -1.07
C LEU A 94 -2.86 -7.25 -2.40
N ASN A 95 -2.22 -8.37 -2.68
CA ASN A 95 -1.31 -8.57 -3.81
C ASN A 95 0.09 -7.99 -3.58
N HIS A 96 0.93 -8.10 -4.58
CA HIS A 96 2.27 -7.51 -4.57
C HIS A 96 2.57 -6.76 -5.87
N TRP A 97 3.64 -5.97 -5.85
CA TRP A 97 4.10 -5.18 -6.98
C TRP A 97 5.53 -5.53 -7.33
N ASP A 98 5.80 -5.61 -8.62
CA ASP A 98 7.16 -5.74 -9.11
C ASP A 98 7.94 -4.46 -8.75
N ALA A 99 9.07 -4.63 -8.05
CA ALA A 99 9.82 -3.49 -7.53
C ALA A 99 10.50 -2.67 -8.66
N GLN A 100 10.84 -3.30 -9.77
CA GLN A 100 11.50 -2.66 -10.90
C GLN A 100 10.50 -1.88 -11.74
N THR A 101 9.43 -2.51 -12.19
CA THR A 101 8.46 -1.91 -13.10
C THR A 101 7.34 -1.16 -12.36
N GLY A 102 7.08 -1.48 -11.09
CA GLY A 102 5.93 -0.97 -10.37
C GLY A 102 4.61 -1.60 -10.79
N ALA A 103 4.65 -2.64 -11.62
CA ALA A 103 3.46 -3.35 -12.05
C ALA A 103 2.86 -4.18 -10.91
N ARG A 104 1.52 -4.13 -10.78
CA ARG A 104 0.79 -4.98 -9.84
C ARG A 104 0.76 -6.42 -10.36
N ILE A 105 0.97 -7.35 -9.45
CA ILE A 105 0.89 -8.79 -9.70
C ILE A 105 -0.21 -9.35 -8.80
N ASP A 106 -1.25 -9.89 -9.42
CA ASP A 106 -2.39 -10.45 -8.71
C ASP A 106 -2.04 -11.82 -8.10
N ASP A 107 -1.91 -11.85 -6.79
CA ASP A 107 -1.83 -13.06 -5.97
C ASP A 107 -2.56 -12.82 -4.64
N PRO A 108 -3.79 -13.33 -4.49
CA PRO A 108 -4.60 -13.11 -3.29
C PRO A 108 -4.03 -13.76 -2.02
N ARG A 109 -2.94 -14.51 -2.11
CA ARG A 109 -2.21 -15.09 -0.97
C ARG A 109 -1.10 -14.19 -0.47
N THR A 110 -0.84 -13.09 -1.16
CA THR A 110 0.21 -12.14 -0.81
C THR A 110 -0.36 -10.79 -0.43
N PHE A 111 0.40 -10.05 0.35
CA PHE A 111 0.14 -8.65 0.66
C PHE A 111 1.44 -7.87 0.71
N THR A 112 1.34 -6.56 0.52
CA THR A 112 2.46 -5.62 0.56
C THR A 112 2.21 -4.58 1.63
N PHE A 113 3.16 -4.37 2.54
CA PHE A 113 3.18 -3.17 3.37
C PHE A 113 3.73 -1.99 2.56
N ALA A 114 2.86 -1.09 2.18
CA ALA A 114 3.18 0.10 1.41
C ALA A 114 3.47 1.28 2.35
N CYS A 115 4.72 1.71 2.43
CA CYS A 115 5.10 2.88 3.24
C CYS A 115 4.37 4.13 2.75
N VAL A 116 3.80 4.93 3.66
CA VAL A 116 2.99 6.11 3.30
C VAL A 116 3.79 7.20 2.57
N ASN A 117 5.11 7.17 2.67
CA ASN A 117 6.02 8.06 1.96
C ASN A 117 6.52 7.52 0.61
N ALA A 118 6.13 6.29 0.24
CA ALA A 118 6.47 5.65 -1.03
C ALA A 118 5.26 5.60 -1.99
N ALA A 119 5.48 5.27 -3.26
CA ALA A 119 4.49 5.40 -4.32
C ALA A 119 3.15 4.73 -4.01
N LEU A 120 3.16 3.46 -3.63
CA LEU A 120 1.95 2.69 -3.34
C LEU A 120 1.14 3.31 -2.20
N GLY A 121 1.79 3.63 -1.07
CA GLY A 121 1.13 4.19 0.10
C GLY A 121 0.62 5.60 -0.15
N LYS A 122 1.39 6.46 -0.84
CA LYS A 122 0.95 7.81 -1.24
C LYS A 122 -0.36 7.75 -2.02
N CYS A 123 -0.47 6.86 -3.00
CA CYS A 123 -1.67 6.75 -3.83
C CYS A 123 -2.91 6.36 -3.03
N VAL A 124 -2.78 5.50 -2.02
CA VAL A 124 -3.87 5.20 -1.09
C VAL A 124 -4.28 6.45 -0.28
N ILE A 125 -3.30 7.16 0.28
CA ILE A 125 -3.55 8.38 1.08
C ILE A 125 -4.20 9.48 0.24
N TRP A 126 -3.88 9.56 -1.05
CA TRP A 126 -4.53 10.49 -1.98
C TRP A 126 -5.95 10.10 -2.38
N GLY A 127 -6.41 8.90 -2.00
CA GLY A 127 -7.79 8.44 -2.22
C GLY A 127 -7.93 7.32 -3.24
N TYR A 128 -6.89 6.97 -3.98
CA TYR A 128 -6.93 5.84 -4.92
C TYR A 128 -6.75 4.52 -4.17
N ARG A 129 -7.82 4.07 -3.51
CA ARG A 129 -7.85 2.84 -2.70
C ARG A 129 -8.20 1.65 -3.59
N PRO A 130 -7.31 0.67 -3.82
CA PRO A 130 -7.54 -0.41 -4.78
C PRO A 130 -8.67 -1.38 -4.37
N TRP A 131 -9.18 -1.28 -3.15
CA TRP A 131 -10.34 -2.04 -2.67
C TRP A 131 -11.67 -1.29 -2.81
N ALA A 132 -11.64 -0.05 -3.25
CA ALA A 132 -12.82 0.80 -3.36
C ALA A 132 -13.26 0.99 -4.82
N SER A 133 -14.45 1.58 -4.98
CA SER A 133 -14.99 2.02 -6.24
C SER A 133 -15.35 3.50 -6.19
N ALA A 134 -15.36 4.14 -7.34
CA ALA A 134 -15.79 5.52 -7.51
C ALA A 134 -16.76 5.62 -8.69
N THR A 135 -17.40 6.77 -8.85
CA THR A 135 -18.28 7.04 -10.00
C THR A 135 -17.46 7.64 -11.14
N ARG A 136 -17.71 7.16 -12.34
CA ARG A 136 -17.22 7.74 -13.60
C ARG A 136 -18.38 8.06 -14.52
N CYS A 137 -18.40 9.25 -15.12
CA CYS A 137 -19.44 9.66 -16.05
C CYS A 137 -18.87 9.90 -17.44
N ALA A 138 -19.57 9.37 -18.47
CA ALA A 138 -19.33 9.67 -19.88
C ALA A 138 -20.59 10.36 -20.43
N GLY A 139 -20.56 11.65 -20.56
CA GLY A 139 -21.75 12.47 -20.84
C GLY A 139 -22.78 12.34 -19.73
N THR A 140 -23.98 11.87 -20.04
CA THR A 140 -25.08 11.67 -19.09
C THR A 140 -25.11 10.29 -18.44
N THR A 141 -24.27 9.37 -18.88
CA THR A 141 -24.22 8.00 -18.35
C THR A 141 -23.13 7.88 -17.31
N CYS A 142 -23.52 7.56 -16.07
CA CYS A 142 -22.61 7.36 -14.96
C CYS A 142 -22.65 5.90 -14.48
N GLY A 143 -21.50 5.39 -14.03
CA GLY A 143 -21.37 4.03 -13.49
C GLY A 143 -20.26 3.93 -12.44
N ALA A 144 -20.31 2.87 -11.64
CA ALA A 144 -19.25 2.55 -10.70
C ALA A 144 -18.05 1.94 -11.44
N VAL A 145 -16.84 2.40 -11.11
CA VAL A 145 -15.58 1.85 -11.61
C VAL A 145 -14.68 1.47 -10.43
N SER A 146 -13.92 0.39 -10.58
CA SER A 146 -12.91 -0.01 -9.59
C SER A 146 -11.77 0.99 -9.57
N LEU A 147 -11.24 1.29 -8.38
CA LEU A 147 -10.05 2.14 -8.24
C LEU A 147 -8.72 1.39 -8.38
N VAL A 148 -8.74 0.10 -8.72
CA VAL A 148 -7.53 -0.72 -8.93
C VAL A 148 -6.61 -0.11 -9.98
N ASP A 149 -7.15 0.20 -11.16
CA ASP A 149 -6.38 0.76 -12.27
C ASP A 149 -5.94 2.21 -12.00
N TYR A 150 -6.77 2.97 -11.29
CA TYR A 150 -6.42 4.32 -10.85
C TYR A 150 -5.27 4.32 -9.84
N HIS A 151 -5.26 3.36 -8.89
CA HIS A 151 -4.14 3.17 -7.98
C HIS A 151 -2.87 2.79 -8.72
N GLN A 152 -2.97 1.90 -9.72
CA GLN A 152 -1.82 1.49 -10.54
C GLN A 152 -1.29 2.68 -11.36
N ALA A 153 -2.16 3.45 -12.00
CA ALA A 153 -1.79 4.66 -12.75
C ALA A 153 -1.12 5.70 -11.84
N CYS A 154 -1.70 5.94 -10.66
CA CYS A 154 -1.09 6.80 -9.64
C CYS A 154 0.29 6.30 -9.22
N THR A 155 0.47 4.99 -9.05
CA THR A 155 1.76 4.40 -8.67
C THR A 155 2.83 4.70 -9.72
N HIS A 156 2.51 4.53 -10.99
CA HIS A 156 3.42 4.89 -12.09
C HIS A 156 3.70 6.40 -12.13
N LEU A 157 2.69 7.22 -11.91
CA LEU A 157 2.82 8.67 -11.85
C LEU A 157 3.80 9.11 -10.75
N VAL A 158 3.64 8.59 -9.52
CA VAL A 158 4.52 8.92 -8.38
C VAL A 158 5.96 8.42 -8.60
N ARG A 159 6.13 7.33 -9.33
CA ARG A 159 7.45 6.82 -9.74
C ARG A 159 8.05 7.59 -10.91
N ALA A 160 7.31 8.54 -11.49
CA ALA A 160 7.64 9.21 -12.76
C ALA A 160 7.82 8.23 -13.92
N ASP A 161 7.38 7.01 -13.78
CA ASP A 161 7.47 5.91 -14.76
C ASP A 161 6.12 5.75 -15.47
N TYR A 162 5.76 6.71 -16.29
CA TYR A 162 4.44 6.80 -16.92
C TYR A 162 4.11 5.65 -17.88
N CYS A 163 5.13 4.95 -18.36
CA CYS A 163 4.99 3.84 -19.30
C CYS A 163 5.11 2.46 -18.63
N GLY A 164 5.38 2.38 -17.32
CA GLY A 164 5.56 1.13 -16.61
C GLY A 164 6.82 0.34 -17.03
N SER A 165 7.82 1.05 -17.55
CA SER A 165 9.09 0.46 -18.02
C SER A 165 10.15 0.36 -16.92
N GLY A 166 9.91 0.91 -15.75
CA GLY A 166 10.87 1.06 -14.66
C GLY A 166 11.80 2.27 -14.82
N VAL A 167 11.63 3.07 -15.88
CA VAL A 167 12.47 4.24 -16.18
C VAL A 167 11.71 5.52 -15.85
N PRO A 168 12.23 6.38 -14.94
CA PRO A 168 11.61 7.66 -14.66
C PRO A 168 11.81 8.65 -15.80
N TYR A 169 10.74 9.38 -16.17
CA TYR A 169 10.74 10.39 -17.24
C TYR A 169 10.86 11.83 -16.72
N THR A 170 10.67 12.04 -15.42
CA THR A 170 10.81 13.34 -14.76
C THR A 170 11.68 13.19 -13.51
N VAL A 171 12.23 14.31 -13.05
CA VAL A 171 13.04 14.37 -11.83
C VAL A 171 12.22 14.90 -10.65
N ASN A 172 12.70 14.64 -9.44
CA ASN A 172 12.05 15.16 -8.22
C ASN A 172 11.92 16.68 -8.27
N GLY A 173 10.74 17.19 -7.94
CA GLY A 173 10.40 18.61 -8.01
C GLY A 173 9.81 19.09 -9.34
N THR A 174 9.70 18.22 -10.35
CA THR A 174 8.95 18.56 -11.58
C THR A 174 7.48 18.78 -11.25
N LEU A 175 6.92 19.91 -11.68
CA LEU A 175 5.48 20.16 -11.57
C LEU A 175 4.72 19.26 -12.54
N ILE A 176 3.71 18.58 -12.04
CA ILE A 176 2.87 17.66 -12.80
C ILE A 176 1.42 17.97 -12.49
N ASP A 177 0.60 18.08 -13.54
CA ASP A 177 -0.85 18.16 -13.40
C ASP A 177 -1.44 16.75 -13.30
N ILE A 178 -2.27 16.55 -12.29
CA ILE A 178 -2.97 15.28 -12.09
C ILE A 178 -4.45 15.52 -12.25
N PHE A 179 -5.02 14.80 -13.18
CA PHE A 179 -6.46 14.78 -13.42
C PHE A 179 -6.90 13.33 -13.56
N ASP A 180 -7.98 12.99 -12.87
CA ASP A 180 -8.72 11.76 -13.12
C ASP A 180 -10.08 12.10 -13.75
N ASP A 181 -10.70 11.12 -14.37
CA ASP A 181 -12.00 11.24 -15.02
C ASP A 181 -13.17 10.76 -14.12
N LEU A 182 -12.94 10.77 -12.82
CA LEU A 182 -13.93 10.40 -11.82
C LEU A 182 -14.90 11.57 -11.52
N THR A 183 -16.05 11.22 -10.95
CA THR A 183 -17.09 12.20 -10.63
C THR A 183 -17.59 11.99 -9.18
N PRO A 184 -17.26 12.86 -8.22
CA PRO A 184 -16.28 13.95 -8.36
C PRO A 184 -14.85 13.41 -8.52
N PRO A 185 -13.92 14.20 -9.09
CA PRO A 185 -12.53 13.80 -9.22
C PRO A 185 -11.86 13.66 -7.84
N ILE A 186 -11.02 12.65 -7.68
CA ILE A 186 -10.16 12.47 -6.50
C ILE A 186 -9.02 13.48 -6.57
N GLN A 187 -8.41 13.64 -7.75
CA GLN A 187 -7.36 14.62 -8.00
C GLN A 187 -7.71 15.45 -9.24
N ALA A 188 -7.64 16.76 -9.09
CA ALA A 188 -7.95 17.72 -10.17
C ALA A 188 -7.09 18.99 -10.05
N ARG A 189 -5.78 18.85 -9.77
CA ARG A 189 -4.89 20.00 -9.57
C ARG A 189 -3.45 19.71 -9.89
N ALA A 190 -2.68 20.78 -10.18
CA ALA A 190 -1.23 20.73 -10.28
C ALA A 190 -0.60 20.41 -8.90
N GLY A 191 0.44 19.62 -8.92
CA GLY A 191 1.24 19.27 -7.73
C GLY A 191 2.72 19.15 -8.09
N SER A 192 3.58 19.30 -7.09
CA SER A 192 4.99 18.90 -7.17
C SER A 192 5.19 17.61 -6.39
N TRP A 193 6.05 16.77 -6.90
CA TRP A 193 6.34 15.43 -6.36
C TRP A 193 7.75 15.36 -5.81
#